data_873d7cdc03186587ca01e43e4e072210
#
_entry.id   873d7cdc03186587ca01e43e4e072210
#
_cell.length_a   1.000
_cell.length_b   1.000
_cell.length_c   1.000
_cell.angle_alpha   90.00
_cell.angle_beta   90.00
_cell.angle_gamma   90.00
#
_symmetry.space_group_name_H-M   'P 1'
#
loop_
_entity.id
_entity.type
_entity.pdbx_description
1 polymer ?
#
loop_
_entity_poly.entity_id
_entity_poly.type
_entity_poly.pdbx_seq_one_letter_code
_entity_poly.pdbx_strand_id
1 'polypeptide(L)'
;MTNATAADPNNSPWGTEVGPGSTNAATTGTKATSDLALYTTVISGTNSTMSFYLNGKQVGDVTYTIPAGGLTNYGDLVAYIGKSSYADPNSKLDVDDYAVYDTAISAADVTKLYDAQVLDKAEAAVKAAVPASATEDFALPTSAAGVSIAWKSDNAAIAVDNATGKATVTRPAATAADAEVILTATFGNNAKTADYTVLVPKQLSDAEQAKADLDVVTIEDSDDIRSNFSVPTKGNNGSTISWEVTGGKDIATLGEGVNDKSRMVTVKRPAAGSDAATVTLKATAKYDTATETKTFTVTIQPMPAAEEKDEAYVWAFFT
;
A
#
# COMPACT_ATOMS: atom_id res chain seq x y z
N MET A 1 -29.23 13.99 -18.32
CA MET A 1 -30.63 13.55 -18.33
C MET A 1 -31.44 14.59 -19.10
N THR A 2 -32.13 14.17 -20.10
CA THR A 2 -32.92 15.06 -20.96
C THR A 2 -34.34 15.08 -20.44
N ASN A 3 -34.87 16.25 -20.18
CA ASN A 3 -36.22 16.47 -19.76
C ASN A 3 -36.88 17.44 -20.74
N ALA A 4 -37.95 17.04 -21.37
CA ALA A 4 -38.73 17.87 -22.26
C ALA A 4 -39.90 18.48 -21.49
N THR A 5 -40.10 19.79 -21.54
CA THR A 5 -41.27 20.46 -20.96
C THR A 5 -42.38 20.55 -21.98
N ALA A 6 -43.60 20.71 -21.49
CA ALA A 6 -44.83 20.87 -22.35
C ALA A 6 -44.76 22.08 -23.29
N ALA A 7 -43.72 22.90 -23.21
CA ALA A 7 -43.53 24.09 -24.06
C ALA A 7 -42.63 23.82 -25.27
N ASP A 8 -42.18 22.59 -25.51
CA ASP A 8 -41.41 22.26 -26.70
C ASP A 8 -42.31 22.28 -27.93
N PRO A 9 -42.01 23.13 -28.94
CA PRO A 9 -42.77 23.20 -30.19
C PRO A 9 -42.75 21.88 -30.99
N ASN A 10 -41.90 20.94 -30.65
CA ASN A 10 -41.83 19.61 -31.25
C ASN A 10 -42.72 18.58 -30.54
N ASN A 11 -43.57 19.03 -29.63
CA ASN A 11 -44.54 18.20 -28.92
C ASN A 11 -43.93 17.11 -28.03
N SER A 12 -42.69 17.31 -27.58
CA SER A 12 -42.09 16.50 -26.54
C SER A 12 -42.64 16.92 -25.18
N PRO A 13 -43.14 16.01 -24.35
CA PRO A 13 -43.61 16.34 -23.01
C PRO A 13 -42.49 16.83 -22.08
N TRP A 14 -41.24 16.80 -22.54
CA TRP A 14 -40.06 17.15 -21.82
C TRP A 14 -39.19 18.14 -22.62
N GLY A 15 -39.70 19.36 -22.85
CA GLY A 15 -39.05 20.35 -23.71
C GLY A 15 -37.75 20.95 -23.21
N THR A 16 -37.16 20.47 -22.12
CA THR A 16 -35.94 21.04 -21.55
C THR A 16 -34.91 19.96 -21.25
N GLU A 17 -33.79 20.13 -21.86
CA GLU A 17 -32.59 19.33 -21.54
C GLU A 17 -31.95 19.88 -20.29
N VAL A 18 -31.71 19.05 -19.28
CA VAL A 18 -31.16 19.44 -17.98
C VAL A 18 -30.01 18.51 -17.62
N GLY A 19 -28.88 19.08 -17.36
CA GLY A 19 -27.69 18.34 -16.97
C GLY A 19 -26.44 19.20 -16.92
N PRO A 20 -25.35 18.72 -16.38
CA PRO A 20 -24.07 19.43 -16.39
C PRO A 20 -23.67 19.77 -17.84
N GLY A 21 -23.40 21.04 -18.09
CA GLY A 21 -22.98 21.53 -19.41
C GLY A 21 -24.09 21.92 -20.36
N SER A 22 -25.38 21.77 -19.98
CA SER A 22 -26.53 22.31 -20.75
C SER A 22 -26.53 23.84 -20.70
N THR A 23 -27.11 24.46 -21.74
CA THR A 23 -27.30 25.93 -21.81
C THR A 23 -28.46 26.43 -20.95
N ASN A 24 -29.21 25.53 -20.31
CA ASN A 24 -30.30 25.90 -19.40
C ASN A 24 -29.77 26.49 -18.09
N ALA A 25 -30.56 27.36 -17.47
CA ALA A 25 -30.17 28.11 -16.27
C ALA A 25 -29.68 27.22 -15.13
N ALA A 26 -30.25 26.02 -14.99
CA ALA A 26 -29.83 25.06 -13.94
C ALA A 26 -28.43 24.48 -14.10
N THR A 27 -27.87 24.55 -15.29
CA THR A 27 -26.63 23.88 -15.64
C THR A 27 -25.55 24.82 -16.10
N THR A 28 -25.85 26.11 -16.13
CA THR A 28 -24.90 27.14 -16.55
C THR A 28 -23.61 27.08 -15.75
N GLY A 29 -22.51 26.83 -16.42
CA GLY A 29 -21.16 26.75 -15.81
C GLY A 29 -20.81 25.42 -15.14
N THR A 30 -21.74 24.48 -15.03
CA THR A 30 -21.44 23.15 -14.46
C THR A 30 -21.00 22.21 -15.57
N LYS A 31 -19.71 21.89 -15.59
CA LYS A 31 -19.12 20.94 -16.54
C LYS A 31 -18.89 19.59 -15.84
N ALA A 32 -18.95 18.51 -16.62
CA ALA A 32 -18.42 17.24 -16.17
C ALA A 32 -16.94 17.43 -15.79
N THR A 33 -16.58 16.95 -14.63
CA THR A 33 -15.19 16.97 -14.14
C THR A 33 -14.51 15.67 -14.54
N SER A 34 -13.17 15.67 -14.59
CA SER A 34 -12.38 14.45 -14.68
C SER A 34 -12.42 13.64 -13.37
N ASP A 35 -12.89 14.27 -12.30
CA ASP A 35 -12.95 13.66 -10.98
C ASP A 35 -14.29 12.97 -10.78
N LEU A 36 -14.30 11.97 -9.91
CA LEU A 36 -15.51 11.26 -9.54
C LEU A 36 -16.51 12.22 -8.87
N ALA A 37 -17.73 12.24 -9.38
CA ALA A 37 -18.78 13.15 -8.92
C ALA A 37 -20.12 12.43 -8.77
N LEU A 38 -20.87 12.79 -7.73
CA LEU A 38 -22.24 12.28 -7.52
C LEU A 38 -23.23 13.15 -8.28
N TYR A 39 -23.88 12.57 -9.27
CA TYR A 39 -25.02 13.16 -9.98
C TYR A 39 -26.32 12.59 -9.42
N THR A 40 -27.16 13.43 -8.84
CA THR A 40 -28.47 13.01 -8.33
C THR A 40 -29.60 13.75 -9.06
N THR A 41 -30.60 12.99 -9.48
CA THR A 41 -31.85 13.56 -10.00
C THR A 41 -32.99 13.15 -9.08
N VAL A 42 -33.71 14.12 -8.56
CA VAL A 42 -34.90 13.88 -7.74
C VAL A 42 -36.16 14.23 -8.57
N ILE A 43 -37.00 13.23 -8.77
CA ILE A 43 -38.28 13.39 -9.48
C ILE A 43 -39.40 13.15 -8.48
N SER A 44 -40.21 14.18 -8.23
CA SER A 44 -41.36 14.10 -7.34
C SER A 44 -42.67 14.17 -8.17
N GLY A 45 -43.34 13.04 -8.32
CA GLY A 45 -44.63 12.96 -8.96
C GLY A 45 -45.71 13.70 -8.16
N THR A 46 -45.65 13.67 -6.83
CA THR A 46 -46.56 14.36 -5.93
C THR A 46 -46.50 15.88 -6.10
N ASN A 47 -45.30 16.42 -6.22
CA ASN A 47 -45.09 17.86 -6.37
C ASN A 47 -44.98 18.29 -7.85
N SER A 48 -45.00 17.33 -8.76
CA SER A 48 -44.80 17.58 -10.21
C SER A 48 -43.48 18.35 -10.47
N THR A 49 -42.42 17.92 -9.80
CA THR A 49 -41.13 18.63 -9.85
C THR A 49 -39.96 17.70 -10.13
N MET A 50 -38.90 18.25 -10.72
CA MET A 50 -37.64 17.61 -10.91
C MET A 50 -36.47 18.53 -10.51
N SER A 51 -35.51 18.03 -9.78
CA SER A 51 -34.34 18.78 -9.33
C SER A 51 -33.08 17.99 -9.60
N PHE A 52 -32.00 18.69 -9.90
CA PHE A 52 -30.67 18.12 -10.16
C PHE A 52 -29.70 18.56 -9.10
N TYR A 53 -28.81 17.63 -8.72
CA TYR A 53 -27.76 17.87 -7.75
C TYR A 53 -26.45 17.36 -8.30
N LEU A 54 -25.39 18.11 -8.04
CA LEU A 54 -24.01 17.72 -8.26
C LEU A 54 -23.27 17.80 -6.93
N ASN A 55 -22.70 16.68 -6.50
CA ASN A 55 -21.98 16.61 -5.23
C ASN A 55 -22.82 17.13 -4.04
N GLY A 56 -24.05 16.65 -3.93
CA GLY A 56 -24.96 16.99 -2.85
C GLY A 56 -25.59 18.38 -2.91
N LYS A 57 -25.19 19.24 -3.85
CA LYS A 57 -25.70 20.60 -4.02
C LYS A 57 -26.60 20.70 -5.24
N GLN A 58 -27.72 21.37 -5.09
CA GLN A 58 -28.63 21.63 -6.22
C GLN A 58 -27.91 22.43 -7.31
N VAL A 59 -28.05 22.00 -8.55
CA VAL A 59 -27.51 22.67 -9.73
C VAL A 59 -28.52 23.72 -10.19
N GLY A 60 -28.15 24.98 -10.06
CA GLY A 60 -29.08 26.11 -10.25
C GLY A 60 -30.08 26.25 -9.11
N ASP A 61 -30.76 27.36 -9.08
CA ASP A 61 -31.80 27.69 -8.06
C ASP A 61 -33.19 27.23 -8.45
N VAL A 62 -33.28 26.31 -9.41
CA VAL A 62 -34.56 26.00 -10.07
C VAL A 62 -34.95 24.54 -9.87
N THR A 63 -36.14 24.35 -9.40
CA THR A 63 -36.86 23.09 -9.47
C THR A 63 -37.76 23.12 -10.70
N TYR A 64 -37.60 22.18 -11.61
CA TYR A 64 -38.33 22.14 -12.85
C TYR A 64 -39.72 21.54 -12.64
N THR A 65 -40.73 22.17 -13.22
CA THR A 65 -42.07 21.61 -13.24
C THR A 65 -42.16 20.52 -14.31
N ILE A 66 -42.67 19.37 -13.91
CA ILE A 66 -42.94 18.24 -14.80
C ILE A 66 -44.45 17.97 -14.86
N PRO A 67 -44.93 17.18 -15.84
CA PRO A 67 -46.36 16.80 -15.88
C PRO A 67 -46.81 16.15 -14.57
N ALA A 68 -48.07 16.42 -14.20
CA ALA A 68 -48.66 15.83 -13.00
C ALA A 68 -48.60 14.29 -13.06
N GLY A 69 -48.31 13.68 -11.93
CA GLY A 69 -48.07 12.24 -11.86
C GLY A 69 -46.64 11.80 -12.18
N GLY A 70 -45.77 12.72 -12.62
CA GLY A 70 -44.36 12.42 -12.85
C GLY A 70 -44.13 11.24 -13.81
N LEU A 71 -43.32 10.28 -13.40
CA LEU A 71 -42.99 9.11 -14.23
C LEU A 71 -44.16 8.13 -14.43
N THR A 72 -45.21 8.18 -13.60
CA THR A 72 -46.34 7.24 -13.70
C THR A 72 -47.18 7.42 -14.97
N ASN A 73 -47.08 8.57 -15.63
CA ASN A 73 -47.77 8.85 -16.89
C ASN A 73 -47.03 8.30 -18.13
N TYR A 74 -45.86 7.74 -17.94
CA TYR A 74 -45.05 7.18 -19.02
C TYR A 74 -44.98 5.67 -18.80
N GLY A 75 -45.52 4.88 -19.62
CA GLY A 75 -45.45 3.42 -19.52
C GLY A 75 -44.05 2.87 -19.23
N ASP A 76 -43.59 1.87 -19.91
CA ASP A 76 -42.26 1.33 -19.73
C ASP A 76 -41.19 2.36 -20.16
N LEU A 77 -40.37 2.79 -19.20
CA LEU A 77 -39.28 3.74 -19.43
C LEU A 77 -37.95 2.99 -19.57
N VAL A 78 -37.17 3.38 -20.55
CA VAL A 78 -35.79 2.93 -20.70
C VAL A 78 -34.86 4.04 -20.25
N ALA A 79 -34.04 3.76 -19.27
CA ALA A 79 -32.99 4.66 -18.79
C ALA A 79 -31.63 4.24 -19.38
N TYR A 80 -30.87 5.20 -19.82
CA TYR A 80 -29.52 5.00 -20.31
C TYR A 80 -28.51 5.73 -19.41
N ILE A 81 -27.37 5.09 -19.14
CA ILE A 81 -26.21 5.73 -18.51
C ILE A 81 -25.16 5.93 -19.60
N GLY A 82 -24.64 7.16 -19.71
CA GLY A 82 -23.61 7.49 -20.71
C GLY A 82 -24.10 7.50 -22.17
N LYS A 83 -25.41 7.42 -22.38
CA LYS A 83 -26.03 7.47 -23.71
C LYS A 83 -27.24 8.37 -23.69
N SER A 84 -27.37 9.18 -24.73
CA SER A 84 -28.60 9.92 -25.04
C SER A 84 -29.64 9.03 -25.76
N SER A 85 -30.89 9.36 -25.68
CA SER A 85 -31.96 8.81 -26.56
C SER A 85 -31.89 9.36 -27.98
N TYR A 86 -31.08 10.37 -28.21
CA TYR A 86 -30.81 10.96 -29.52
C TYR A 86 -29.62 10.30 -30.22
N ALA A 87 -29.33 10.70 -31.46
CA ALA A 87 -28.21 10.19 -32.26
C ALA A 87 -26.85 10.77 -31.84
N ASP A 88 -26.70 11.15 -30.58
CA ASP A 88 -25.45 11.68 -30.03
C ASP A 88 -24.41 10.60 -29.79
N PRO A 89 -23.12 10.93 -29.81
CA PRO A 89 -22.07 10.00 -29.38
C PRO A 89 -22.26 9.56 -27.93
N ASN A 90 -21.92 8.31 -27.64
CA ASN A 90 -21.91 7.82 -26.26
C ASN A 90 -20.84 8.54 -25.44
N SER A 91 -21.15 8.88 -24.20
CA SER A 91 -20.19 9.42 -23.25
C SER A 91 -19.20 8.34 -22.83
N LYS A 92 -17.92 8.70 -22.70
CA LYS A 92 -16.92 7.87 -22.04
C LYS A 92 -16.93 8.24 -20.56
N LEU A 93 -17.40 7.35 -19.72
CA LEU A 93 -17.44 7.56 -18.28
C LEU A 93 -17.24 6.24 -17.53
N ASP A 94 -16.65 6.33 -16.37
CA ASP A 94 -16.57 5.26 -15.40
C ASP A 94 -17.68 5.47 -14.38
N VAL A 95 -18.40 4.40 -14.04
CA VAL A 95 -19.48 4.41 -13.04
C VAL A 95 -19.04 3.55 -11.88
N ASP A 96 -18.93 4.17 -10.70
CA ASP A 96 -18.56 3.48 -9.46
C ASP A 96 -19.82 2.90 -8.79
N ASP A 97 -20.81 3.78 -8.52
CA ASP A 97 -22.08 3.41 -7.90
C ASP A 97 -23.28 3.86 -8.72
N TYR A 98 -24.32 3.04 -8.72
CA TYR A 98 -25.62 3.40 -9.29
C TYR A 98 -26.75 2.95 -8.36
N ALA A 99 -27.60 3.89 -7.96
CA ALA A 99 -28.74 3.61 -7.10
C ALA A 99 -30.02 4.28 -7.62
N VAL A 100 -31.15 3.60 -7.46
CA VAL A 100 -32.49 4.11 -7.75
C VAL A 100 -33.32 3.96 -6.48
N TYR A 101 -33.98 5.03 -6.09
CA TYR A 101 -34.90 5.07 -4.94
C TYR A 101 -36.33 5.14 -5.45
N ASP A 102 -37.26 4.50 -4.80
CA ASP A 102 -38.69 4.50 -5.11
C ASP A 102 -39.42 5.73 -4.56
N THR A 103 -38.71 6.56 -3.80
CA THR A 103 -39.24 7.77 -3.16
C THR A 103 -38.35 8.97 -3.47
N ALA A 104 -38.98 10.12 -3.73
CA ALA A 104 -38.30 11.39 -3.89
C ALA A 104 -37.71 11.82 -2.55
N ILE A 105 -36.38 11.82 -2.44
CA ILE A 105 -35.67 12.24 -1.24
C ILE A 105 -35.53 13.76 -1.15
N SER A 106 -35.39 14.30 0.08
CA SER A 106 -35.24 15.74 0.26
C SER A 106 -33.81 16.21 -0.15
N ALA A 107 -33.66 17.53 -0.41
CA ALA A 107 -32.38 18.15 -0.69
C ALA A 107 -31.35 17.87 0.44
N ALA A 108 -31.81 17.88 1.69
CA ALA A 108 -30.97 17.56 2.84
C ALA A 108 -30.50 16.09 2.82
N ASP A 109 -31.32 15.16 2.37
CA ASP A 109 -30.95 13.76 2.27
C ASP A 109 -30.02 13.50 1.07
N VAL A 110 -30.18 14.25 -0.03
CA VAL A 110 -29.20 14.24 -1.14
C VAL A 110 -27.81 14.70 -0.64
N THR A 111 -27.78 15.74 0.18
CA THR A 111 -26.50 16.20 0.80
C THR A 111 -25.91 15.14 1.71
N LYS A 112 -26.71 14.51 2.57
CA LYS A 112 -26.24 13.42 3.43
C LYS A 112 -25.72 12.21 2.64
N LEU A 113 -26.39 11.87 1.55
CA LEU A 113 -25.97 10.78 0.67
C LEU A 113 -24.58 11.06 0.07
N TYR A 114 -24.37 12.29 -0.40
CA TYR A 114 -23.06 12.73 -0.90
C TYR A 114 -22.01 12.70 0.20
N ASP A 115 -22.31 13.28 1.37
CA ASP A 115 -21.38 13.34 2.49
C ASP A 115 -20.96 11.93 2.93
N ALA A 116 -21.89 10.98 2.99
CA ALA A 116 -21.60 9.59 3.33
C ALA A 116 -20.63 8.94 2.31
N GLN A 117 -20.88 9.10 1.01
CA GLN A 117 -20.02 8.54 -0.03
C GLN A 117 -18.61 9.15 -0.01
N VAL A 118 -18.51 10.47 0.19
CA VAL A 118 -17.22 11.16 0.27
C VAL A 118 -16.44 10.72 1.50
N LEU A 119 -17.12 10.56 2.65
CA LEU A 119 -16.51 10.09 3.88
C LEU A 119 -16.04 8.64 3.77
N ASP A 120 -16.80 7.77 3.13
CA ASP A 120 -16.40 6.37 2.89
C ASP A 120 -15.17 6.27 1.97
N LYS A 121 -15.11 7.10 0.92
CA LYS A 121 -13.93 7.18 0.04
C LYS A 121 -12.70 7.72 0.78
N ALA A 122 -12.90 8.75 1.59
CA ALA A 122 -11.83 9.29 2.43
C ALA A 122 -11.30 8.24 3.41
N GLU A 123 -12.18 7.49 4.06
CA GLU A 123 -11.80 6.41 4.97
C GLU A 123 -11.03 5.29 4.27
N ALA A 124 -11.49 4.87 3.08
CA ALA A 124 -10.80 3.84 2.29
C ALA A 124 -9.37 4.27 1.91
N ALA A 125 -9.19 5.53 1.49
CA ALA A 125 -7.88 6.09 1.17
C ALA A 125 -6.97 6.16 2.41
N VAL A 126 -7.50 6.55 3.57
CA VAL A 126 -6.78 6.58 4.84
C VAL A 126 -6.35 5.17 5.26
N LYS A 127 -7.24 4.19 5.17
CA LYS A 127 -6.94 2.80 5.51
C LYS A 127 -5.77 2.23 4.70
N ALA A 128 -5.64 2.63 3.44
CA ALA A 128 -4.52 2.21 2.59
C ALA A 128 -3.19 2.89 2.97
N ALA A 129 -3.23 4.06 3.63
CA ALA A 129 -2.06 4.84 4.00
C ALA A 129 -1.51 4.51 5.39
N VAL A 130 -2.32 3.93 6.29
CA VAL A 130 -1.89 3.59 7.65
C VAL A 130 -1.20 2.23 7.67
N PRO A 131 0.07 2.12 8.08
CA PRO A 131 0.76 0.85 8.15
C PRO A 131 0.24 0.00 9.32
N ALA A 132 0.24 -1.32 9.16
CA ALA A 132 -0.10 -2.24 10.26
C ALA A 132 0.99 -2.26 11.36
N SER A 133 2.24 -1.92 11.01
CA SER A 133 3.36 -1.83 11.95
C SER A 133 4.33 -0.75 11.48
N ALA A 134 4.97 -0.05 12.42
CA ALA A 134 5.93 1.00 12.14
C ALA A 134 7.16 0.94 13.06
N THR A 135 8.35 1.03 12.47
CA THR A 135 9.62 1.16 13.18
C THR A 135 10.30 2.51 12.93
N GLU A 136 9.80 3.27 11.95
CA GLU A 136 10.30 4.55 11.51
C GLU A 136 9.13 5.53 11.32
N ASP A 137 9.44 6.83 11.24
CA ASP A 137 8.48 7.88 10.96
C ASP A 137 7.75 7.62 9.62
N PHE A 138 6.47 7.95 9.56
CA PHE A 138 5.67 7.81 8.35
C PHE A 138 4.70 9.00 8.18
N ALA A 139 4.08 9.09 7.02
CA ALA A 139 3.15 10.15 6.71
C ALA A 139 1.70 9.65 6.79
N LEU A 140 0.84 10.45 7.41
CA LEU A 140 -0.60 10.27 7.45
C LEU A 140 -1.26 11.34 6.56
N PRO A 141 -2.31 11.00 5.81
CA PRO A 141 -3.02 11.99 5.03
C PRO A 141 -3.73 13.02 5.94
N THR A 142 -3.61 14.29 5.62
CA THR A 142 -4.35 15.39 6.27
C THR A 142 -5.61 15.76 5.53
N SER A 143 -5.80 15.19 4.34
CA SER A 143 -7.02 15.25 3.54
C SER A 143 -7.13 14.06 2.60
N ALA A 144 -8.34 13.63 2.29
CA ALA A 144 -8.62 12.64 1.26
C ALA A 144 -10.03 12.88 0.69
N ALA A 145 -10.23 12.65 -0.61
CA ALA A 145 -11.50 12.88 -1.31
C ALA A 145 -12.11 14.26 -1.04
N GLY A 146 -11.27 15.29 -0.84
CA GLY A 146 -11.74 16.65 -0.53
C GLY A 146 -12.16 16.87 0.94
N VAL A 147 -12.02 15.86 1.80
CA VAL A 147 -12.35 15.93 3.24
C VAL A 147 -11.06 16.15 4.03
N SER A 148 -11.05 17.10 4.96
CA SER A 148 -9.96 17.29 5.93
C SER A 148 -9.94 16.14 6.93
N ILE A 149 -8.75 15.75 7.37
CA ILE A 149 -8.56 14.65 8.33
C ILE A 149 -7.70 15.17 9.48
N ALA A 150 -8.21 15.01 10.70
CA ALA A 150 -7.46 15.26 11.91
C ALA A 150 -7.18 13.93 12.63
N TRP A 151 -5.97 13.83 13.20
CA TRP A 151 -5.50 12.60 13.84
C TRP A 151 -5.33 12.77 15.34
N LYS A 152 -5.60 11.72 16.06
CA LYS A 152 -5.28 11.58 17.48
C LYS A 152 -4.64 10.22 17.70
N SER A 153 -3.55 10.20 18.47
CA SER A 153 -2.93 8.97 18.97
C SER A 153 -3.30 8.78 20.44
N ASP A 154 -3.54 7.55 20.85
CA ASP A 154 -3.77 7.17 22.24
C ASP A 154 -2.48 6.83 22.99
N ASN A 155 -1.34 6.71 22.27
CA ASN A 155 -0.07 6.27 22.84
C ASN A 155 1.09 7.14 22.35
N ALA A 156 2.00 7.52 23.27
CA ALA A 156 3.16 8.34 22.98
C ALA A 156 4.20 7.67 22.02
N ALA A 157 4.08 6.35 21.77
CA ALA A 157 4.92 5.66 20.80
C ALA A 157 4.71 6.17 19.36
N ILE A 158 3.57 6.81 19.07
CA ILE A 158 3.36 7.56 17.83
C ILE A 158 2.82 8.95 18.19
N ALA A 159 3.56 9.99 17.86
CA ALA A 159 3.11 11.38 17.95
C ALA A 159 2.75 11.90 16.56
N VAL A 160 1.58 12.53 16.41
CA VAL A 160 1.10 13.03 15.12
C VAL A 160 1.08 14.54 15.09
N ASP A 161 1.69 15.12 14.06
CA ASP A 161 1.55 16.53 13.70
C ASP A 161 0.43 16.69 12.67
N ASN A 162 -0.71 17.20 13.08
CA ASN A 162 -1.86 17.40 12.21
C ASN A 162 -1.67 18.44 11.09
N ALA A 163 -0.69 19.34 11.23
CA ALA A 163 -0.43 20.34 10.20
C ALA A 163 0.29 19.73 8.98
N THR A 164 1.16 18.77 9.22
CA THR A 164 1.99 18.14 8.18
C THR A 164 1.58 16.70 7.89
N GLY A 165 0.81 16.06 8.76
CA GLY A 165 0.52 14.63 8.71
C GLY A 165 1.69 13.74 9.12
N LYS A 166 2.77 14.32 9.67
CA LYS A 166 3.92 13.52 10.11
C LYS A 166 3.57 12.73 11.37
N ALA A 167 3.70 11.42 11.30
CA ALA A 167 3.68 10.50 12.43
C ALA A 167 5.12 10.20 12.84
N THR A 168 5.52 10.68 14.01
CA THR A 168 6.86 10.41 14.58
C THR A 168 6.78 9.20 15.47
N VAL A 169 7.63 8.21 15.18
CA VAL A 169 7.64 6.92 15.88
C VAL A 169 8.75 6.89 16.93
N THR A 170 8.38 6.65 18.17
CA THR A 170 9.31 6.38 19.28
C THR A 170 9.15 4.95 19.75
N ARG A 171 10.06 4.08 19.34
CA ARG A 171 10.01 2.67 19.70
C ARG A 171 10.22 2.47 21.20
N PRO A 172 9.43 1.61 21.88
CA PRO A 172 9.67 1.24 23.25
C PRO A 172 11.10 0.71 23.47
N ALA A 173 11.63 0.87 24.67
CA ALA A 173 12.93 0.33 25.03
C ALA A 173 12.97 -1.20 24.88
N ALA A 174 14.15 -1.78 24.66
CA ALA A 174 14.34 -3.22 24.47
C ALA A 174 13.78 -4.09 25.62
N THR A 175 13.71 -3.53 26.83
CA THR A 175 13.16 -4.22 28.03
C THR A 175 11.65 -4.08 28.19
N ALA A 176 11.00 -3.24 27.37
CA ALA A 176 9.56 -3.06 27.36
C ALA A 176 8.86 -4.07 26.42
N ALA A 177 7.55 -4.09 26.45
CA ALA A 177 6.75 -4.76 25.43
C ALA A 177 6.62 -3.89 24.17
N ASP A 178 6.24 -4.51 23.07
CA ASP A 178 5.78 -3.78 21.87
C ASP A 178 4.59 -2.89 22.26
N ALA A 179 4.48 -1.72 21.61
CA ALA A 179 3.35 -0.83 21.84
C ALA A 179 2.30 -1.04 20.73
N GLU A 180 1.07 -1.32 21.13
CA GLU A 180 -0.08 -1.20 20.27
C GLU A 180 -0.61 0.23 20.37
N VAL A 181 -0.74 0.90 19.25
CA VAL A 181 -1.16 2.30 19.15
C VAL A 181 -2.43 2.40 18.34
N ILE A 182 -3.45 3.05 18.90
CA ILE A 182 -4.67 3.37 18.17
C ILE A 182 -4.57 4.81 17.65
N LEU A 183 -4.57 4.94 16.33
CA LEU A 183 -4.68 6.20 15.62
C LEU A 183 -6.13 6.43 15.25
N THR A 184 -6.78 7.43 15.85
CA THR A 184 -8.14 7.83 15.50
C THR A 184 -8.09 8.93 14.45
N ALA A 185 -8.62 8.66 13.26
CA ALA A 185 -8.89 9.66 12.24
C ALA A 185 -10.27 10.28 12.45
N THR A 186 -10.34 11.61 12.39
CA THR A 186 -11.59 12.37 12.40
C THR A 186 -11.76 13.03 11.03
N PHE A 187 -12.80 12.66 10.33
CA PHE A 187 -13.11 13.14 8.96
C PHE A 187 -14.03 14.35 9.01
N GLY A 188 -13.64 15.41 8.31
CA GLY A 188 -14.40 16.66 8.26
C GLY A 188 -14.59 17.28 9.66
N ASN A 189 -15.66 18.02 9.84
CA ASN A 189 -15.98 18.66 11.12
C ASN A 189 -16.67 17.66 12.07
N ASN A 190 -15.95 16.62 12.50
CA ASN A 190 -16.47 15.54 13.36
C ASN A 190 -17.62 14.71 12.75
N ALA A 191 -17.70 14.65 11.42
CA ALA A 191 -18.77 13.93 10.74
C ALA A 191 -18.63 12.40 10.85
N LYS A 192 -17.39 11.89 10.92
CA LYS A 192 -17.08 10.46 11.04
C LYS A 192 -15.74 10.29 11.72
N THR A 193 -15.57 9.21 12.47
CA THR A 193 -14.28 8.78 13.03
C THR A 193 -14.00 7.33 12.66
N ALA A 194 -12.72 6.99 12.51
CA ALA A 194 -12.27 5.61 12.32
C ALA A 194 -10.96 5.38 13.08
N ASP A 195 -10.83 4.20 13.67
CA ASP A 195 -9.67 3.78 14.45
C ASP A 195 -8.80 2.81 13.64
N TYR A 196 -7.50 3.01 13.72
CA TYR A 196 -6.48 2.21 13.05
C TYR A 196 -5.44 1.77 14.06
N THR A 197 -5.24 0.47 14.17
CA THR A 197 -4.23 -0.10 15.07
C THR A 197 -2.89 -0.19 14.34
N VAL A 198 -1.84 0.37 14.96
CA VAL A 198 -0.46 0.29 14.48
C VAL A 198 0.40 -0.35 15.57
N LEU A 199 1.08 -1.43 15.23
CA LEU A 199 2.07 -2.05 16.12
C LEU A 199 3.39 -1.29 16.02
N VAL A 200 3.92 -0.82 17.16
CA VAL A 200 5.27 -0.26 17.26
C VAL A 200 6.15 -1.27 18.03
N PRO A 201 6.95 -2.09 17.30
CA PRO A 201 7.82 -3.05 17.95
C PRO A 201 8.86 -2.34 18.84
N LYS A 202 9.14 -2.93 19.99
CA LYS A 202 10.22 -2.48 20.87
C LYS A 202 11.57 -2.42 20.12
N GLN A 203 12.51 -1.68 20.65
CA GLN A 203 13.91 -1.77 20.20
C GLN A 203 14.43 -3.19 20.47
N LEU A 204 15.28 -3.68 19.60
CA LEU A 204 15.98 -4.94 19.87
C LEU A 204 17.00 -4.71 20.98
N SER A 205 17.13 -5.66 21.90
CA SER A 205 18.23 -5.71 22.83
C SER A 205 19.54 -6.02 22.08
N ASP A 206 20.68 -5.75 22.71
CA ASP A 206 22.00 -6.03 22.13
C ASP A 206 22.13 -7.50 21.71
N ALA A 207 21.60 -8.43 22.53
CA ALA A 207 21.59 -9.85 22.22
C ALA A 207 20.68 -10.18 21.02
N GLU A 208 19.48 -9.59 20.95
CA GLU A 208 18.57 -9.76 19.81
C GLU A 208 19.17 -9.17 18.52
N GLN A 209 19.91 -8.05 18.60
CA GLN A 209 20.62 -7.48 17.46
C GLN A 209 21.75 -8.39 16.98
N ALA A 210 22.58 -8.88 17.92
CA ALA A 210 23.64 -9.82 17.61
C ALA A 210 23.08 -11.12 17.00
N LYS A 211 21.97 -11.62 17.54
CA LYS A 211 21.27 -12.79 17.02
C LYS A 211 20.72 -12.57 15.62
N ALA A 212 20.02 -11.46 15.41
CA ALA A 212 19.44 -11.11 14.11
C ALA A 212 20.52 -10.99 13.02
N ASP A 213 21.69 -10.46 13.36
CA ASP A 213 22.83 -10.39 12.45
C ASP A 213 23.36 -11.77 12.07
N LEU A 214 23.38 -12.73 13.00
CA LEU A 214 23.80 -14.12 12.71
C LEU A 214 22.74 -14.92 11.95
N ASP A 215 21.48 -14.65 12.19
CA ASP A 215 20.38 -15.39 11.55
C ASP A 215 20.40 -15.24 10.02
N VAL A 216 20.79 -14.07 9.52
CA VAL A 216 20.89 -13.78 8.09
C VAL A 216 22.22 -14.21 7.45
N VAL A 217 23.21 -14.63 8.25
CA VAL A 217 24.48 -15.13 7.71
C VAL A 217 24.27 -16.49 7.08
N THR A 218 24.69 -16.61 5.83
CA THR A 218 24.72 -17.86 5.07
C THR A 218 26.12 -18.06 4.47
N ILE A 219 26.46 -19.32 4.20
CA ILE A 219 27.61 -19.69 3.39
C ILE A 219 27.06 -20.35 2.14
N GLU A 220 27.30 -19.73 1.00
CA GLU A 220 26.84 -20.25 -0.29
C GLU A 220 27.55 -21.60 -0.57
N ASP A 221 26.83 -22.48 -1.25
CA ASP A 221 27.32 -23.84 -1.64
C ASP A 221 27.97 -24.59 -0.49
N SER A 222 27.44 -24.44 0.73
CA SER A 222 28.04 -24.99 1.95
C SER A 222 28.27 -26.52 1.90
N ASP A 223 27.54 -27.23 1.07
CA ASP A 223 27.63 -28.68 0.80
C ASP A 223 28.57 -29.05 -0.36
N ASP A 224 29.05 -28.06 -1.13
CA ASP A 224 29.89 -28.27 -2.32
C ASP A 224 31.05 -27.26 -2.47
N ILE A 225 31.78 -26.99 -1.41
CA ILE A 225 32.89 -26.02 -1.44
C ILE A 225 34.08 -26.60 -2.22
N ARG A 226 34.49 -25.88 -3.27
CA ARG A 226 35.60 -26.28 -4.18
C ARG A 226 36.72 -25.27 -4.26
N SER A 227 36.60 -24.12 -3.61
CA SER A 227 37.57 -23.04 -3.60
C SER A 227 37.51 -22.26 -2.29
N ASN A 228 38.46 -21.34 -2.09
CA ASN A 228 38.39 -20.37 -1.02
C ASN A 228 37.09 -19.57 -1.10
N PHE A 229 36.54 -19.20 0.05
CA PHE A 229 35.30 -18.40 0.14
C PHE A 229 35.44 -17.33 1.20
N SER A 230 34.55 -16.36 1.20
CA SER A 230 34.57 -15.28 2.18
C SER A 230 33.37 -15.39 3.14
N VAL A 231 33.59 -14.91 4.36
CA VAL A 231 32.57 -14.82 5.41
C VAL A 231 32.48 -13.39 5.91
N PRO A 232 31.26 -12.89 6.27
CA PRO A 232 31.09 -11.52 6.71
C PRO A 232 31.73 -11.27 8.07
N THR A 233 32.26 -10.06 8.27
CA THR A 233 32.82 -9.58 9.55
C THR A 233 31.96 -8.51 10.21
N LYS A 234 30.87 -8.06 9.54
CA LYS A 234 29.90 -7.10 10.07
C LYS A 234 28.48 -7.59 9.79
N GLY A 235 27.61 -7.39 10.75
CA GLY A 235 26.17 -7.62 10.62
C GLY A 235 25.43 -6.38 10.15
N ASN A 236 24.21 -6.57 9.65
CA ASN A 236 23.35 -5.50 9.15
C ASN A 236 22.86 -4.56 10.26
N ASN A 237 22.72 -5.07 11.49
CA ASN A 237 22.35 -4.28 12.68
C ASN A 237 23.56 -3.68 13.40
N GLY A 238 24.78 -3.86 12.87
CA GLY A 238 25.99 -3.24 13.37
C GLY A 238 26.87 -4.14 14.22
N SER A 239 26.56 -5.42 14.38
CA SER A 239 27.44 -6.37 15.08
C SER A 239 28.76 -6.53 14.36
N THR A 240 29.84 -6.73 15.14
CA THR A 240 31.09 -7.27 14.63
C THR A 240 31.01 -8.78 14.67
N ILE A 241 31.29 -9.45 13.55
CA ILE A 241 31.24 -10.90 13.43
C ILE A 241 32.67 -11.45 13.35
N SER A 242 33.07 -12.24 14.35
CA SER A 242 34.32 -12.97 14.35
C SER A 242 34.10 -14.44 14.04
N TRP A 243 35.10 -15.07 13.44
CA TRP A 243 35.03 -16.45 13.01
C TRP A 243 36.15 -17.29 13.61
N GLU A 244 35.86 -18.55 13.85
CA GLU A 244 36.80 -19.57 14.29
C GLU A 244 36.55 -20.87 13.52
N VAL A 245 37.61 -21.53 13.05
CA VAL A 245 37.56 -22.92 12.58
C VAL A 245 37.60 -23.82 13.79
N THR A 246 36.50 -24.45 14.15
CA THR A 246 36.38 -25.33 15.32
C THR A 246 36.60 -26.80 14.98
N GLY A 247 36.36 -27.21 13.74
CA GLY A 247 36.59 -28.54 13.19
C GLY A 247 37.22 -28.50 11.81
N GLY A 248 38.08 -29.46 11.45
CA GLY A 248 38.75 -29.51 10.15
C GLY A 248 39.82 -28.44 9.97
N LYS A 249 40.59 -28.14 11.02
CA LYS A 249 41.65 -27.10 11.03
C LYS A 249 42.83 -27.39 10.08
N ASP A 250 43.01 -28.62 9.67
CA ASP A 250 43.96 -29.05 8.65
C ASP A 250 43.46 -28.85 7.22
N ILE A 251 42.12 -28.67 7.06
CA ILE A 251 41.42 -28.49 5.79
C ILE A 251 41.09 -27.03 5.54
N ALA A 252 40.78 -26.25 6.57
CA ALA A 252 40.45 -24.83 6.41
C ALA A 252 41.16 -23.97 7.45
N THR A 253 41.55 -22.77 7.03
CA THR A 253 42.13 -21.72 7.87
C THR A 253 41.49 -20.36 7.57
N LEU A 254 41.46 -19.50 8.58
CA LEU A 254 41.04 -18.12 8.42
C LEU A 254 42.22 -17.27 7.95
N GLY A 255 42.11 -16.70 6.78
CA GLY A 255 43.08 -15.74 6.24
C GLY A 255 42.90 -14.33 6.75
N GLU A 256 43.57 -13.38 6.12
CA GLU A 256 43.39 -11.95 6.37
C GLU A 256 42.02 -11.45 5.89
N GLY A 257 41.65 -10.23 6.27
CA GLY A 257 40.47 -9.57 5.78
C GLY A 257 40.55 -9.32 4.26
N VAL A 258 39.51 -9.66 3.53
CA VAL A 258 39.41 -9.33 2.10
C VAL A 258 39.12 -7.84 1.94
N ASN A 259 38.30 -7.31 2.85
CA ASN A 259 37.96 -5.91 3.02
C ASN A 259 37.51 -5.67 4.49
N ASP A 260 37.00 -4.46 4.76
CA ASP A 260 36.53 -4.11 6.11
C ASP A 260 35.24 -4.85 6.54
N LYS A 261 34.60 -5.60 5.64
CA LYS A 261 33.34 -6.31 5.87
C LYS A 261 33.39 -7.82 5.70
N SER A 262 34.50 -8.35 5.22
CA SER A 262 34.64 -9.79 4.96
C SER A 262 36.03 -10.31 5.21
N ARG A 263 36.12 -11.61 5.54
CA ARG A 263 37.34 -12.35 5.78
C ARG A 263 37.39 -13.60 4.90
N MET A 264 38.59 -13.95 4.43
CA MET A 264 38.79 -15.14 3.60
C MET A 264 38.87 -16.40 4.47
N VAL A 265 38.21 -17.46 4.04
CA VAL A 265 38.44 -18.84 4.48
C VAL A 265 39.23 -19.53 3.38
N THR A 266 40.46 -19.87 3.68
CA THR A 266 41.33 -20.62 2.76
C THR A 266 41.14 -22.11 3.00
N VAL A 267 40.89 -22.86 1.93
CA VAL A 267 40.61 -24.29 1.99
C VAL A 267 41.72 -25.09 1.31
N LYS A 268 42.11 -26.19 1.93
CA LYS A 268 42.99 -27.22 1.35
C LYS A 268 42.13 -28.42 0.99
N ARG A 269 41.82 -28.55 -0.29
CA ARG A 269 40.97 -29.64 -0.76
C ARG A 269 41.63 -31.02 -0.53
N PRO A 270 40.85 -32.04 -0.13
CA PRO A 270 41.32 -33.41 -0.11
C PRO A 270 41.90 -33.87 -1.46
N ALA A 271 42.76 -34.86 -1.46
CA ALA A 271 43.34 -35.41 -2.68
C ALA A 271 42.27 -36.00 -3.59
N ALA A 272 42.56 -36.10 -4.88
CA ALA A 272 41.69 -36.77 -5.83
C ALA A 272 41.41 -38.21 -5.41
N GLY A 273 40.15 -38.63 -5.49
CA GLY A 273 39.73 -39.97 -5.08
C GLY A 273 39.53 -40.16 -3.57
N SER A 274 39.81 -39.16 -2.75
CA SER A 274 39.43 -39.16 -1.34
C SER A 274 37.98 -38.74 -1.13
N ASP A 275 37.43 -39.04 0.05
CA ASP A 275 36.14 -38.53 0.47
C ASP A 275 36.19 -36.99 0.69
N ALA A 276 35.05 -36.34 0.59
CA ALA A 276 34.90 -34.94 0.94
C ALA A 276 35.16 -34.73 2.43
N ALA A 277 35.75 -33.59 2.77
CA ALA A 277 36.05 -33.24 4.16
C ALA A 277 35.03 -32.28 4.74
N THR A 278 34.70 -32.48 6.01
CA THR A 278 33.79 -31.59 6.74
C THR A 278 34.61 -30.58 7.55
N VAL A 279 34.25 -29.31 7.44
CA VAL A 279 34.81 -28.20 8.23
C VAL A 279 33.68 -27.56 9.03
N THR A 280 33.97 -27.26 10.29
CA THR A 280 33.05 -26.56 11.18
C THR A 280 33.59 -25.17 11.49
N LEU A 281 32.77 -24.15 11.17
CA LEU A 281 33.07 -22.76 11.43
C LEU A 281 32.12 -22.25 12.51
N LYS A 282 32.65 -21.55 13.51
CA LYS A 282 31.86 -20.86 14.53
C LYS A 282 31.92 -19.36 14.25
N ALA A 283 30.78 -18.76 14.01
CA ALA A 283 30.60 -17.31 13.98
C ALA A 283 30.22 -16.81 15.38
N THR A 284 30.80 -15.69 15.80
CA THR A 284 30.42 -14.97 17.02
C THR A 284 30.13 -13.53 16.65
N ALA A 285 28.86 -13.13 16.73
CA ALA A 285 28.47 -11.73 16.62
C ALA A 285 28.56 -11.06 17.98
N LYS A 286 29.12 -9.87 17.99
CA LYS A 286 29.21 -9.01 19.16
C LYS A 286 28.54 -7.68 18.83
N TYR A 287 27.52 -7.32 19.60
CA TYR A 287 26.89 -6.00 19.58
C TYR A 287 27.00 -5.42 21.00
N ASP A 288 27.67 -4.28 21.12
CA ASP A 288 28.03 -3.67 22.41
C ASP A 288 28.63 -4.70 23.39
N THR A 289 27.91 -5.07 24.44
CA THR A 289 28.35 -6.04 25.45
C THR A 289 27.85 -7.46 25.20
N ALA A 290 26.83 -7.63 24.37
CA ALA A 290 26.21 -8.93 24.08
C ALA A 290 26.99 -9.70 23.00
N THR A 291 27.00 -11.03 23.15
CA THR A 291 27.57 -11.93 22.15
C THR A 291 26.63 -13.10 21.89
N GLU A 292 26.46 -13.41 20.60
CA GLU A 292 25.69 -14.57 20.14
C GLU A 292 26.55 -15.42 19.22
N THR A 293 26.29 -16.72 19.14
CA THR A 293 27.10 -17.64 18.34
C THR A 293 26.22 -18.51 17.43
N LYS A 294 26.76 -18.81 16.23
CA LYS A 294 26.14 -19.72 15.27
C LYS A 294 27.22 -20.59 14.66
N THR A 295 26.93 -21.88 14.51
CA THR A 295 27.86 -22.84 13.91
C THR A 295 27.40 -23.15 12.50
N PHE A 296 28.37 -23.22 11.59
CA PHE A 296 28.19 -23.57 10.18
C PHE A 296 29.03 -24.80 9.89
N THR A 297 28.45 -25.77 9.22
CA THR A 297 29.15 -26.94 8.71
C THR A 297 29.25 -26.80 7.20
N VAL A 298 30.44 -26.93 6.66
CA VAL A 298 30.69 -26.89 5.21
C VAL A 298 31.41 -28.15 4.75
N THR A 299 31.10 -28.59 3.53
CA THR A 299 31.70 -29.77 2.92
C THR A 299 32.68 -29.35 1.83
N ILE A 300 33.94 -29.68 2.01
CA ILE A 300 35.02 -29.38 1.08
C ILE A 300 35.22 -30.58 0.16
N GLN A 301 34.96 -30.37 -1.13
CA GLN A 301 35.04 -31.43 -2.14
C GLN A 301 36.51 -31.77 -2.45
N PRO A 302 36.83 -33.04 -2.71
CA PRO A 302 38.17 -33.44 -3.13
C PRO A 302 38.55 -32.81 -4.47
N MET A 303 39.82 -32.76 -4.78
CA MET A 303 40.29 -32.38 -6.10
C MET A 303 39.73 -33.37 -7.14
N PRO A 304 39.42 -32.88 -8.37
CA PRO A 304 39.04 -33.79 -9.44
C PRO A 304 40.19 -34.77 -9.71
N ALA A 305 39.85 -35.98 -10.10
CA ALA A 305 40.87 -36.91 -10.63
C ALA A 305 41.63 -36.21 -11.76
N ALA A 306 42.92 -36.37 -11.82
CA ALA A 306 43.68 -35.94 -12.98
C ALA A 306 43.10 -36.71 -14.19
N GLU A 307 42.51 -36.00 -15.14
CA GLU A 307 42.17 -36.63 -16.40
C GLU A 307 43.48 -37.18 -16.99
N GLU A 308 43.47 -38.44 -17.42
CA GLU A 308 44.55 -38.93 -18.28
C GLU A 308 44.61 -37.96 -19.47
N LYS A 309 45.78 -37.32 -19.64
CA LYS A 309 45.94 -36.37 -20.74
C LYS A 309 45.92 -37.14 -22.04
N ASP A 310 44.77 -37.23 -22.65
CA ASP A 310 44.70 -37.29 -24.10
C ASP A 310 45.18 -35.93 -24.61
N GLU A 311 46.02 -35.88 -25.63
CA GLU A 311 46.81 -34.71 -26.05
C GLU A 311 46.03 -33.47 -26.55
N ALA A 312 44.89 -33.17 -25.93
CA ALA A 312 44.10 -32.01 -26.27
C ALA A 312 44.26 -30.88 -25.22
N TYR A 313 44.92 -29.81 -25.54
CA TYR A 313 44.98 -28.60 -24.73
C TYR A 313 43.68 -27.85 -24.83
N VAL A 314 42.88 -27.80 -23.74
CA VAL A 314 41.71 -26.93 -23.61
C VAL A 314 42.14 -25.67 -22.85
N TRP A 315 42.06 -24.51 -23.53
CA TRP A 315 42.23 -23.20 -22.91
C TRP A 315 40.84 -22.65 -22.55
N ALA A 316 40.55 -22.54 -21.25
CA ALA A 316 39.38 -21.83 -20.78
C ALA A 316 39.81 -20.48 -20.21
N PHE A 317 39.29 -19.39 -20.75
CA PHE A 317 39.45 -18.04 -20.21
C PHE A 317 38.14 -17.65 -19.54
N PHE A 318 38.20 -17.31 -18.27
CA PHE A 318 37.13 -16.67 -17.54
C PHE A 318 37.39 -15.16 -17.56
N THR A 319 36.47 -14.37 -18.08
CA THR A 319 36.47 -12.90 -18.05
C THR A 319 35.57 -12.41 -16.95
#